data_478850b8f9cc525980f0d5bbd94343c2
#
_entry.id   478850b8f9cc525980f0d5bbd94343c2
#
_cell.length_a   1.000
_cell.length_b   1.000
_cell.length_c   1.000
_cell.angle_alpha   90.00
_cell.angle_beta   90.00
_cell.angle_gamma   90.00
#
_symmetry.space_group_name_H-M   'P 1'
#
loop_
_entity.id
_entity.type
_entity.pdbx_description
1 polymer ?
#
loop_
_entity_poly.entity_id
_entity_poly.type
_entity_poly.pdbx_seq_one_letter_code
_entity_poly.pdbx_strand_id
1 'polypeptide(L)'
;MITRSIIFQVGLMVFTVPFTIFAIMTFPFTAILRYKIITLWAKSILFWLKFTCNLSFEVKGTSNIPKNSFMILSKHQSAWETLAFQEIFPPQVWVLKRELLWIPFFGWGLAMTSPIAINRSDGRKSLEHMLKQGLDRVKKGFCITIFPEGTRIKPKKIGRYHIGGAWLATQANLNIIPVAHNAGFYWPKNSFIKKPGVIKVSIGPEIITKNLSAATVNRKTKEWIENEMLKLNV
;
A
#
# COMPACT_ATOMS: atom_id res chain seq x y z
N MET A 1 -14.46 4.15 -22.50
CA MET A 1 -13.88 4.21 -21.15
C MET A 1 -14.92 4.04 -20.06
N ILE A 2 -16.02 4.78 -20.08
CA ILE A 2 -17.08 4.72 -19.04
C ILE A 2 -17.65 3.30 -18.93
N THR A 3 -18.11 2.69 -20.00
CA THR A 3 -18.67 1.32 -20.02
C THR A 3 -17.70 0.30 -19.38
N ARG A 4 -16.43 0.35 -19.76
CA ARG A 4 -15.38 -0.53 -19.19
C ARG A 4 -15.22 -0.32 -17.70
N SER A 5 -15.28 0.93 -17.24
CA SER A 5 -15.18 1.26 -15.80
C SER A 5 -16.43 0.82 -15.03
N ILE A 6 -17.62 0.82 -15.65
CA ILE A 6 -18.85 0.25 -15.07
C ILE A 6 -18.68 -1.26 -14.89
N ILE A 7 -18.28 -1.96 -15.95
CA ILE A 7 -18.05 -3.42 -15.90
C ILE A 7 -17.03 -3.77 -14.84
N PHE A 8 -15.92 -3.01 -14.76
CA PHE A 8 -14.93 -3.17 -13.71
C PHE A 8 -15.54 -3.00 -12.30
N GLN A 9 -16.33 -1.94 -12.11
CA GLN A 9 -16.92 -1.65 -10.80
C GLN A 9 -17.94 -2.71 -10.36
N VAL A 10 -18.75 -3.21 -11.30
CA VAL A 10 -19.67 -4.32 -11.02
C VAL A 10 -18.88 -5.58 -10.61
N GLY A 11 -17.86 -5.95 -11.36
CA GLY A 11 -17.00 -7.09 -11.01
C GLY A 11 -16.32 -6.91 -9.65
N LEU A 12 -15.81 -5.70 -9.36
CA LEU A 12 -15.22 -5.39 -8.06
C LEU A 12 -16.21 -5.67 -6.91
N MET A 13 -17.47 -5.26 -7.05
CA MET A 13 -18.51 -5.52 -6.04
C MET A 13 -18.85 -7.02 -5.94
N VAL A 14 -19.04 -7.67 -7.07
CA VAL A 14 -19.39 -9.11 -7.16
C VAL A 14 -18.27 -9.97 -6.56
N PHE A 15 -17.00 -9.65 -6.79
CA PHE A 15 -15.90 -10.40 -6.20
C PHE A 15 -15.68 -10.08 -4.72
N THR A 16 -15.91 -8.84 -4.28
CA THR A 16 -15.60 -8.44 -2.89
C THR A 16 -16.46 -9.17 -1.87
N VAL A 17 -17.76 -9.34 -2.11
CA VAL A 17 -18.67 -9.95 -1.12
C VAL A 17 -18.32 -11.42 -0.83
N PRO A 18 -18.22 -12.33 -1.82
CA PRO A 18 -17.83 -13.73 -1.56
C PRO A 18 -16.42 -13.84 -0.97
N PHE A 19 -15.46 -13.05 -1.45
CA PHE A 19 -14.11 -13.06 -0.91
C PHE A 19 -14.05 -12.57 0.54
N THR A 20 -14.91 -11.65 0.95
CA THR A 20 -14.99 -11.22 2.35
C THR A 20 -15.49 -12.35 3.24
N ILE A 21 -16.55 -13.05 2.84
CA ILE A 21 -17.05 -14.20 3.58
C ILE A 21 -15.96 -15.26 3.72
N PHE A 22 -15.29 -15.58 2.62
CA PHE A 22 -14.17 -16.50 2.60
C PHE A 22 -13.01 -16.02 3.49
N ALA A 23 -12.67 -14.73 3.45
CA ALA A 23 -11.65 -14.16 4.31
C ALA A 23 -11.95 -14.33 5.80
N ILE A 24 -13.20 -14.15 6.22
CA ILE A 24 -13.63 -14.35 7.60
C ILE A 24 -13.46 -15.84 8.00
N MET A 25 -13.78 -16.77 7.11
CA MET A 25 -13.58 -18.20 7.35
C MET A 25 -12.11 -18.58 7.55
N THR A 26 -11.18 -17.77 7.08
CA THR A 26 -9.73 -17.99 7.29
C THR A 26 -9.24 -17.60 8.68
N PHE A 27 -10.11 -17.09 9.57
CA PHE A 27 -9.75 -16.63 10.93
C PHE A 27 -8.93 -17.66 11.74
N PRO A 28 -9.20 -18.99 11.70
CA PRO A 28 -8.42 -19.99 12.44
C PRO A 28 -6.96 -20.14 11.94
N PHE A 29 -6.65 -19.69 10.73
CA PHE A 29 -5.30 -19.85 10.16
C PHE A 29 -4.32 -18.82 10.72
N THR A 30 -3.01 -19.13 10.59
CA THR A 30 -1.94 -18.17 10.93
C THR A 30 -2.07 -16.89 10.11
N ALA A 31 -1.63 -15.76 10.65
CA ALA A 31 -1.78 -14.46 10.00
C ALA A 31 -1.16 -14.41 8.60
N ILE A 32 -0.01 -15.06 8.40
CA ILE A 32 0.66 -15.13 7.08
C ILE A 32 -0.14 -15.97 6.08
N LEU A 33 -0.63 -17.15 6.50
CA LEU A 33 -1.41 -18.01 5.61
C LEU A 33 -2.72 -17.32 5.22
N ARG A 34 -3.41 -16.73 6.20
CA ARG A 34 -4.61 -15.94 5.99
C ARG A 34 -4.36 -14.78 5.01
N TYR A 35 -3.28 -14.02 5.20
CA TYR A 35 -2.88 -12.97 4.28
C TYR A 35 -2.72 -13.50 2.84
N LYS A 36 -1.95 -14.58 2.66
CA LYS A 36 -1.73 -15.19 1.32
C LYS A 36 -3.03 -15.61 0.64
N ILE A 37 -3.99 -16.13 1.38
CA ILE A 37 -5.31 -16.52 0.86
C ILE A 37 -6.11 -15.27 0.46
N ILE A 38 -6.19 -14.29 1.36
CA ILE A 38 -6.99 -13.08 1.14
C ILE A 38 -6.44 -12.25 -0.03
N THR A 39 -5.12 -12.22 -0.21
CA THR A 39 -4.51 -11.46 -1.32
C THR A 39 -4.80 -12.04 -2.71
N LEU A 40 -5.33 -13.26 -2.81
CA LEU A 40 -5.88 -13.77 -4.07
C LEU A 40 -6.99 -12.88 -4.62
N TRP A 41 -7.79 -12.26 -3.74
CA TRP A 41 -8.76 -11.25 -4.15
C TRP A 41 -8.10 -10.09 -4.90
N ALA A 42 -7.02 -9.54 -4.36
CA ALA A 42 -6.31 -8.42 -5.02
C ALA A 42 -5.79 -8.81 -6.40
N LYS A 43 -5.23 -10.02 -6.55
CA LYS A 43 -4.78 -10.56 -7.84
C LYS A 43 -5.95 -10.72 -8.81
N SER A 44 -7.08 -11.26 -8.35
CA SER A 44 -8.29 -11.40 -9.17
C SER A 44 -8.82 -10.04 -9.65
N ILE A 45 -8.79 -9.01 -8.79
CA ILE A 45 -9.20 -7.65 -9.16
C ILE A 45 -8.22 -7.01 -10.15
N LEU A 46 -6.91 -7.22 -10.00
CA LEU A 46 -5.92 -6.73 -10.96
C LEU A 46 -6.06 -7.40 -12.33
N PHE A 47 -6.31 -8.72 -12.35
CA PHE A 47 -6.62 -9.44 -13.57
C PHE A 47 -7.90 -8.89 -14.23
N TRP A 48 -8.97 -8.68 -13.45
CA TRP A 48 -10.22 -8.10 -13.91
C TRP A 48 -10.07 -6.67 -14.43
N LEU A 49 -9.21 -5.87 -13.78
CA LEU A 49 -8.86 -4.52 -14.22
C LEU A 49 -8.15 -4.54 -15.57
N LYS A 50 -7.18 -5.44 -15.75
CA LYS A 50 -6.48 -5.63 -17.02
C LYS A 50 -7.46 -6.04 -18.12
N PHE A 51 -8.30 -7.03 -17.85
CA PHE A 51 -9.28 -7.55 -18.84
C PHE A 51 -10.31 -6.51 -19.25
N THR A 52 -10.91 -5.80 -18.29
CA THR A 52 -12.01 -4.86 -18.57
C THR A 52 -11.52 -3.49 -19.02
N CYS A 53 -10.53 -2.92 -18.33
CA CYS A 53 -10.05 -1.56 -18.56
C CYS A 53 -8.78 -1.49 -19.41
N ASN A 54 -8.18 -2.62 -19.77
CA ASN A 54 -6.86 -2.67 -20.43
C ASN A 54 -5.81 -1.85 -19.68
N LEU A 55 -5.81 -1.98 -18.34
CA LEU A 55 -4.88 -1.30 -17.45
C LEU A 55 -3.99 -2.34 -16.77
N SER A 56 -2.73 -2.37 -17.14
CA SER A 56 -1.69 -3.25 -16.62
C SER A 56 -0.61 -2.47 -15.89
N PHE A 57 0.45 -3.15 -15.44
CA PHE A 57 1.59 -2.51 -14.80
C PHE A 57 2.90 -3.21 -15.13
N GLU A 58 3.99 -2.49 -14.99
CA GLU A 58 5.36 -2.97 -15.05
C GLU A 58 6.15 -2.50 -13.84
N VAL A 59 7.09 -3.31 -13.37
CA VAL A 59 7.86 -3.03 -12.15
C VAL A 59 9.35 -3.03 -12.49
N LYS A 60 10.05 -1.96 -12.08
CA LYS A 60 11.50 -1.85 -12.13
C LYS A 60 12.07 -1.86 -10.71
N GLY A 61 13.27 -2.42 -10.55
CA GLY A 61 13.99 -2.44 -9.26
C GLY A 61 13.52 -3.55 -8.31
N THR A 62 12.93 -4.64 -8.79
CA THR A 62 12.55 -5.81 -7.96
C THR A 62 13.75 -6.43 -7.23
N SER A 63 14.96 -6.30 -7.76
CA SER A 63 16.22 -6.73 -7.12
C SER A 63 16.54 -5.96 -5.84
N ASN A 64 15.93 -4.80 -5.63
CA ASN A 64 16.09 -3.98 -4.42
C ASN A 64 15.23 -4.47 -3.24
N ILE A 65 14.35 -5.46 -3.46
CA ILE A 65 13.48 -6.00 -2.39
C ILE A 65 14.32 -6.90 -1.48
N PRO A 66 14.49 -6.55 -0.18
CA PRO A 66 15.24 -7.39 0.76
C PRO A 66 14.53 -8.70 1.07
N LYS A 67 15.31 -9.68 1.54
CA LYS A 67 14.75 -10.96 2.03
C LYS A 67 14.18 -10.85 3.45
N ASN A 68 14.67 -9.94 4.25
CA ASN A 68 14.20 -9.69 5.62
C ASN A 68 13.04 -8.72 5.64
N SER A 69 12.37 -8.56 6.77
CA SER A 69 11.30 -7.55 6.92
C SER A 69 11.85 -6.13 6.77
N PHE A 70 11.11 -5.30 6.07
CA PHE A 70 11.43 -3.90 5.78
C PHE A 70 10.16 -3.05 5.79
N MET A 71 10.32 -1.74 5.68
CA MET A 71 9.19 -0.83 5.48
C MET A 71 9.13 -0.34 4.03
N ILE A 72 7.93 -0.31 3.48
CA ILE A 72 7.64 0.29 2.19
C ILE A 72 7.09 1.69 2.45
N LEU A 73 7.79 2.72 1.99
CA LEU A 73 7.26 4.07 1.92
C LEU A 73 7.01 4.45 0.46
N SER A 74 5.75 4.69 0.12
CA SER A 74 5.35 4.86 -1.27
C SER A 74 4.61 6.16 -1.50
N LYS A 75 4.78 6.71 -2.73
CA LYS A 75 3.84 7.67 -3.30
C LYS A 75 2.41 7.16 -3.16
N HIS A 76 1.45 8.07 -2.90
CA HIS A 76 0.03 7.71 -2.77
C HIS A 76 -0.82 8.50 -3.75
N GLN A 77 -1.34 7.85 -4.81
CA GLN A 77 -2.09 8.53 -5.87
C GLN A 77 -3.42 7.88 -6.22
N SER A 78 -3.57 6.56 -5.98
CA SER A 78 -4.67 5.75 -6.46
C SER A 78 -5.17 4.76 -5.40
N ALA A 79 -6.24 4.06 -5.67
CA ALA A 79 -6.58 2.83 -4.96
C ALA A 79 -5.81 1.62 -5.53
N TRP A 80 -5.26 1.75 -6.73
CA TRP A 80 -4.56 0.68 -7.45
C TRP A 80 -3.35 0.14 -6.66
N GLU A 81 -2.54 1.01 -6.07
CA GLU A 81 -1.33 0.58 -5.35
C GLU A 81 -1.64 -0.29 -4.15
N THR A 82 -2.82 -0.13 -3.53
CA THR A 82 -3.22 -0.98 -2.41
C THR A 82 -3.55 -2.42 -2.84
N LEU A 83 -3.87 -2.62 -4.11
CA LEU A 83 -4.05 -3.94 -4.71
C LEU A 83 -2.72 -4.49 -5.23
N ALA A 84 -2.01 -3.70 -6.05
CA ALA A 84 -0.82 -4.15 -6.76
C ALA A 84 0.34 -4.50 -5.81
N PHE A 85 0.52 -3.78 -4.71
CA PHE A 85 1.60 -4.07 -3.77
C PHE A 85 1.44 -5.44 -3.09
N GLN A 86 0.23 -5.97 -3.01
CA GLN A 86 -0.01 -7.33 -2.52
C GLN A 86 0.49 -8.43 -3.48
N GLU A 87 0.72 -8.07 -4.74
CA GLU A 87 1.33 -8.95 -5.73
C GLU A 87 2.85 -8.71 -5.87
N ILE A 88 3.28 -7.44 -5.79
CA ILE A 88 4.66 -7.02 -6.02
C ILE A 88 5.58 -7.36 -4.84
N PHE A 89 5.09 -7.21 -3.60
CA PHE A 89 5.92 -7.34 -2.39
C PHE A 89 5.58 -8.59 -1.58
N PRO A 90 6.48 -9.03 -0.67
CA PRO A 90 6.20 -10.05 0.32
C PRO A 90 4.99 -9.70 1.19
N PRO A 91 4.49 -10.64 2.01
CA PRO A 91 3.40 -10.36 2.94
C PRO A 91 3.63 -9.08 3.73
N GLN A 92 2.65 -8.17 3.66
CA GLN A 92 2.76 -6.84 4.22
C GLN A 92 1.47 -6.41 4.91
N VAL A 93 1.60 -5.51 5.87
CA VAL A 93 0.47 -4.86 6.54
C VAL A 93 0.46 -3.37 6.23
N TRP A 94 -0.74 -2.81 6.17
CA TRP A 94 -0.96 -1.41 5.90
C TRP A 94 -1.14 -0.63 7.20
N VAL A 95 -0.51 0.54 7.29
CA VAL A 95 -0.91 1.54 8.28
C VAL A 95 -2.06 2.35 7.69
N LEU A 96 -3.23 2.23 8.28
CA LEU A 96 -4.46 2.81 7.74
C LEU A 96 -5.30 3.51 8.81
N LYS A 97 -6.28 4.27 8.36
CA LYS A 97 -7.27 4.87 9.25
C LYS A 97 -8.20 3.81 9.81
N ARG A 98 -8.44 3.84 11.13
CA ARG A 98 -9.31 2.90 11.83
C ARG A 98 -10.73 2.83 11.23
N GLU A 99 -11.26 3.93 10.76
CA GLU A 99 -12.60 4.04 10.19
C GLU A 99 -12.79 3.21 8.92
N LEU A 100 -11.71 2.88 8.21
CA LEU A 100 -11.78 2.01 7.04
C LEU A 100 -12.23 0.58 7.38
N LEU A 101 -12.01 0.14 8.63
CA LEU A 101 -12.44 -1.19 9.09
C LEU A 101 -13.96 -1.26 9.31
N TRP A 102 -14.66 -0.13 9.36
CA TRP A 102 -16.12 -0.07 9.55
C TRP A 102 -16.90 -0.16 8.24
N ILE A 103 -16.22 -0.07 7.09
CA ILE A 103 -16.87 -0.21 5.78
C ILE A 103 -17.35 -1.66 5.63
N PRO A 104 -18.67 -1.90 5.47
CA PRO A 104 -19.22 -3.24 5.33
C PRO A 104 -18.50 -4.04 4.24
N PHE A 105 -18.31 -5.33 4.48
CA PHE A 105 -17.58 -6.28 3.65
C PHE A 105 -16.11 -5.90 3.45
N PHE A 106 -15.82 -4.79 2.79
CA PHE A 106 -14.44 -4.36 2.51
C PHE A 106 -13.60 -4.22 3.79
N GLY A 107 -14.12 -3.52 4.79
CA GLY A 107 -13.44 -3.33 6.08
C GLY A 107 -13.25 -4.62 6.86
N TRP A 108 -14.22 -5.54 6.79
CA TRP A 108 -14.14 -6.84 7.44
C TRP A 108 -13.08 -7.72 6.80
N GLY A 109 -13.03 -7.80 5.45
CA GLY A 109 -11.95 -8.48 4.74
C GLY A 109 -10.58 -7.86 5.01
N LEU A 110 -10.52 -6.52 5.05
CA LEU A 110 -9.30 -5.77 5.37
C LEU A 110 -8.81 -6.05 6.80
N ALA A 111 -9.70 -6.17 7.79
CA ALA A 111 -9.36 -6.53 9.16
C ALA A 111 -8.65 -7.90 9.24
N MET A 112 -9.04 -8.85 8.38
CA MET A 112 -8.42 -10.17 8.31
C MET A 112 -6.98 -10.15 7.79
N THR A 113 -6.53 -9.06 7.12
CA THR A 113 -5.14 -8.90 6.69
C THR A 113 -4.20 -8.40 7.78
N SER A 114 -4.66 -8.29 9.01
CA SER A 114 -3.88 -7.85 10.19
C SER A 114 -3.31 -6.42 10.08
N PRO A 115 -4.06 -5.43 9.58
CA PRO A 115 -3.57 -4.07 9.38
C PRO A 115 -3.18 -3.40 10.70
N ILE A 116 -2.40 -2.33 10.59
CA ILE A 116 -2.11 -1.41 11.69
C ILE A 116 -3.10 -0.25 11.60
N ALA A 117 -4.17 -0.34 12.37
CA ALA A 117 -5.23 0.65 12.36
C ALA A 117 -4.95 1.76 13.38
N ILE A 118 -4.89 3.01 12.93
CA ILE A 118 -4.58 4.16 13.77
C ILE A 118 -5.70 5.21 13.76
N ASN A 119 -5.92 5.82 14.91
CA ASN A 119 -6.68 7.08 14.99
C ASN A 119 -5.68 8.24 14.92
N ARG A 120 -5.71 9.00 13.84
CA ARG A 120 -4.72 10.07 13.60
C ARG A 120 -4.91 11.28 14.53
N SER A 121 -6.08 11.42 15.16
CA SER A 121 -6.35 12.50 16.12
C SER A 121 -5.63 12.31 17.46
N ASP A 122 -5.19 11.07 17.77
CA ASP A 122 -4.60 10.74 19.07
C ASP A 122 -3.11 11.16 19.19
N GLY A 123 -2.57 11.88 18.19
CA GLY A 123 -1.23 12.46 18.24
C GLY A 123 -0.15 11.45 18.64
N ARG A 124 0.55 11.69 19.75
CA ARG A 124 1.66 10.85 20.24
C ARG A 124 1.21 9.41 20.57
N LYS A 125 0.03 9.24 21.17
CA LYS A 125 -0.52 7.92 21.48
C LYS A 125 -0.70 7.06 20.23
N SER A 126 -1.08 7.69 19.11
CA SER A 126 -1.18 7.00 17.82
C SER A 126 0.16 6.44 17.33
N LEU A 127 1.27 7.16 17.56
CA LEU A 127 2.61 6.71 17.20
C LEU A 127 3.05 5.51 18.07
N GLU A 128 2.84 5.58 19.37
CA GLU A 128 3.14 4.50 20.30
C GLU A 128 2.35 3.22 19.98
N HIS A 129 1.07 3.38 19.67
CA HIS A 129 0.20 2.28 19.25
C HIS A 129 0.65 1.67 17.91
N MET A 130 1.04 2.53 16.95
CA MET A 130 1.59 2.11 15.67
C MET A 130 2.89 1.32 15.83
N LEU A 131 3.80 1.75 16.73
CA LEU A 131 5.04 1.04 17.02
C LEU A 131 4.76 -0.33 17.64
N LYS A 132 3.91 -0.41 18.66
CA LYS A 132 3.55 -1.69 19.31
C LYS A 132 2.98 -2.70 18.31
N GLN A 133 2.01 -2.28 17.49
CA GLN A 133 1.43 -3.13 16.46
C GLN A 133 2.46 -3.47 15.38
N GLY A 134 3.27 -2.50 14.94
CA GLY A 134 4.29 -2.69 13.92
C GLY A 134 5.30 -3.78 14.32
N LEU A 135 5.84 -3.71 15.54
CA LEU A 135 6.75 -4.72 16.07
C LEU A 135 6.12 -6.11 16.15
N ASP A 136 4.84 -6.20 16.55
CA ASP A 136 4.12 -7.48 16.53
C ASP A 136 3.99 -8.05 15.11
N ARG A 137 3.70 -7.21 14.11
CA ARG A 137 3.57 -7.65 12.72
C ARG A 137 4.90 -8.08 12.12
N VAL A 138 5.99 -7.37 12.42
CA VAL A 138 7.35 -7.74 12.00
C VAL A 138 7.77 -9.10 12.60
N LYS A 139 7.50 -9.33 13.88
CA LYS A 139 7.73 -10.63 14.53
C LYS A 139 6.97 -11.78 13.87
N LYS A 140 5.82 -11.49 13.27
CA LYS A 140 5.01 -12.45 12.50
C LYS A 140 5.46 -12.60 11.04
N GLY A 141 6.55 -11.93 10.63
CA GLY A 141 7.12 -12.03 9.28
C GLY A 141 6.51 -11.09 8.24
N PHE A 142 5.79 -10.05 8.66
CA PHE A 142 5.24 -9.04 7.75
C PHE A 142 6.22 -7.90 7.50
N CYS A 143 6.17 -7.35 6.29
CA CYS A 143 6.63 -6.00 6.00
C CYS A 143 5.55 -4.97 6.38
N ILE A 144 5.91 -3.70 6.48
CA ILE A 144 4.96 -2.63 6.81
C ILE A 144 4.92 -1.62 5.68
N THR A 145 3.74 -1.33 5.16
CA THR A 145 3.54 -0.33 4.11
C THR A 145 2.88 0.92 4.67
N ILE A 146 3.49 2.07 4.40
CA ILE A 146 2.98 3.39 4.77
C ILE A 146 3.02 4.32 3.57
N PHE A 147 1.96 5.11 3.44
CA PHE A 147 1.93 6.25 2.54
C PHE A 147 2.25 7.52 3.34
N PRO A 148 3.47 8.07 3.23
CA PRO A 148 3.90 9.20 4.09
C PRO A 148 3.11 10.47 3.83
N GLU A 149 2.46 10.61 2.68
CA GLU A 149 1.59 11.74 2.36
C GLU A 149 0.25 11.71 3.13
N GLY A 150 -0.11 10.56 3.72
CA GLY A 150 -1.31 10.37 4.52
C GLY A 150 -2.64 10.49 3.76
N THR A 151 -2.62 10.91 2.51
CA THR A 151 -3.77 10.99 1.60
C THR A 151 -3.30 10.84 0.16
N ARG A 152 -4.21 10.43 -0.73
CA ARG A 152 -3.91 10.35 -2.16
C ARG A 152 -3.70 11.75 -2.75
N ILE A 153 -2.56 11.96 -3.42
CA ILE A 153 -2.15 13.21 -4.05
C ILE A 153 -2.38 13.13 -5.56
N LYS A 154 -2.86 14.22 -6.16
CA LYS A 154 -3.06 14.29 -7.62
C LYS A 154 -1.72 14.16 -8.36
N PRO A 155 -1.70 13.58 -9.58
CA PRO A 155 -0.51 13.57 -10.43
C PRO A 155 0.14 14.94 -10.56
N LYS A 156 1.45 14.96 -10.70
CA LYS A 156 2.29 16.18 -10.81
C LYS A 156 2.27 17.10 -9.57
N LYS A 157 1.64 16.69 -8.46
CA LYS A 157 1.68 17.45 -7.20
C LYS A 157 2.54 16.73 -6.16
N ILE A 158 3.27 17.51 -5.38
CA ILE A 158 4.06 17.04 -4.24
C ILE A 158 3.21 17.24 -2.99
N GLY A 159 2.99 16.16 -2.24
CA GLY A 159 2.31 16.18 -0.96
C GLY A 159 3.25 16.49 0.21
N ARG A 160 2.64 16.77 1.37
CA ARG A 160 3.40 16.84 2.62
C ARG A 160 3.75 15.42 3.06
N TYR A 161 5.03 15.17 3.36
CA TYR A 161 5.50 13.90 3.93
C TYR A 161 5.49 13.97 5.45
N HIS A 162 4.60 13.21 6.08
CA HIS A 162 4.51 13.10 7.53
C HIS A 162 5.63 12.21 8.06
N ILE A 163 6.23 12.60 9.18
CA ILE A 163 7.39 11.93 9.76
C ILE A 163 7.08 10.53 10.34
N GLY A 164 5.81 10.21 10.58
CA GLY A 164 5.41 9.00 11.29
C GLY A 164 5.93 7.69 10.70
N GLY A 165 6.02 7.59 9.36
CA GLY A 165 6.59 6.41 8.71
C GLY A 165 8.08 6.25 8.96
N ALA A 166 8.84 7.32 8.77
CA ALA A 166 10.27 7.33 9.04
C ALA A 166 10.58 7.13 10.55
N TRP A 167 9.76 7.70 11.41
CA TRP A 167 9.85 7.48 12.86
C TRP A 167 9.63 6.01 13.23
N LEU A 168 8.58 5.38 12.69
CA LEU A 168 8.35 3.95 12.93
C LEU A 168 9.54 3.10 12.44
N ALA A 169 10.08 3.39 11.27
CA ALA A 169 11.20 2.66 10.70
C ALA A 169 12.45 2.73 11.63
N THR A 170 12.79 3.93 12.11
CA THR A 170 13.92 4.12 13.01
C THR A 170 13.71 3.45 14.37
N GLN A 171 12.49 3.53 14.94
CA GLN A 171 12.19 2.88 16.23
C GLN A 171 12.14 1.35 16.14
N ALA A 172 11.71 0.82 15.00
CA ALA A 172 11.60 -0.62 14.76
C ALA A 172 12.89 -1.22 14.16
N ASN A 173 13.95 -0.43 13.92
CA ASN A 173 15.17 -0.83 13.22
C ASN A 173 14.91 -1.50 11.87
N LEU A 174 13.94 -0.97 11.11
CA LEU A 174 13.59 -1.44 9.77
C LEU A 174 14.15 -0.48 8.72
N ASN A 175 14.80 -1.01 7.71
CA ASN A 175 15.19 -0.23 6.55
C ASN A 175 13.97 0.08 5.67
N ILE A 176 14.09 1.11 4.84
CA ILE A 176 13.00 1.58 3.99
C ILE A 176 13.29 1.26 2.53
N ILE A 177 12.30 0.71 1.86
CA ILE A 177 12.23 0.61 0.41
C ILE A 177 11.29 1.71 -0.09
N PRO A 178 11.83 2.75 -0.73
CA PRO A 178 11.01 3.82 -1.30
C PRO A 178 10.41 3.37 -2.63
N VAL A 179 9.15 3.73 -2.88
CA VAL A 179 8.43 3.32 -4.10
C VAL A 179 7.76 4.52 -4.75
N ALA A 180 8.00 4.68 -6.06
CA ALA A 180 7.33 5.65 -6.91
C ALA A 180 6.48 4.93 -7.95
N HIS A 181 5.35 5.52 -8.36
CA HIS A 181 4.50 4.99 -9.42
C HIS A 181 3.60 6.09 -10.00
N ASN A 182 3.18 5.92 -11.24
CA ASN A 182 2.33 6.88 -11.94
C ASN A 182 0.84 6.48 -12.00
N ALA A 183 0.38 5.64 -11.08
CA ALA A 183 -1.00 5.11 -11.07
C ALA A 183 -2.08 6.19 -11.10
N GLY A 184 -1.81 7.37 -10.53
CA GLY A 184 -2.76 8.47 -10.51
C GLY A 184 -3.13 9.03 -11.88
N PHE A 185 -2.34 8.78 -12.94
CA PHE A 185 -2.69 9.17 -14.31
C PHE A 185 -3.76 8.28 -14.91
N TYR A 186 -3.80 7.02 -14.50
CA TYR A 186 -4.71 6.01 -15.04
C TYR A 186 -5.94 5.80 -14.17
N TRP A 187 -5.77 5.82 -12.85
CA TRP A 187 -6.85 5.71 -11.88
C TRP A 187 -6.69 6.76 -10.77
N PRO A 188 -7.04 8.03 -11.03
CA PRO A 188 -6.90 9.13 -10.07
C PRO A 188 -7.75 8.93 -8.80
N LYS A 189 -7.36 9.61 -7.72
CA LYS A 189 -8.17 9.72 -6.51
C LYS A 189 -9.58 10.16 -6.85
N ASN A 190 -10.59 9.46 -6.31
CA ASN A 190 -12.02 9.74 -6.47
C ASN A 190 -12.52 9.67 -7.93
N SER A 191 -11.75 9.10 -8.85
CA SER A 191 -12.21 8.90 -10.22
C SER A 191 -12.95 7.57 -10.36
N PHE A 192 -14.13 7.63 -10.96
CA PHE A 192 -14.85 6.44 -11.40
C PHE A 192 -14.18 5.82 -12.65
N ILE A 193 -13.61 6.66 -13.52
CA ILE A 193 -13.03 6.24 -14.80
C ILE A 193 -11.62 5.71 -14.60
N LYS A 194 -11.34 4.53 -15.15
CA LYS A 194 -10.01 3.93 -15.29
C LYS A 194 -9.58 4.10 -16.75
N LYS A 195 -8.41 4.69 -16.96
CA LYS A 195 -7.83 4.88 -18.30
C LYS A 195 -7.00 3.66 -18.67
N PRO A 196 -7.05 3.18 -19.93
CA PRO A 196 -6.18 2.10 -20.38
C PRO A 196 -4.71 2.54 -20.37
N GLY A 197 -3.79 1.59 -20.23
CA GLY A 197 -2.36 1.83 -20.29
C GLY A 197 -1.55 0.93 -19.38
N VAL A 198 -0.30 1.32 -19.15
CA VAL A 198 0.65 0.60 -18.31
C VAL A 198 1.12 1.50 -17.18
N ILE A 199 0.79 1.13 -15.95
CA ILE A 199 1.28 1.80 -14.75
C ILE A 199 2.75 1.40 -14.54
N LYS A 200 3.63 2.37 -14.45
CA LYS A 200 5.04 2.16 -14.15
C LYS A 200 5.28 2.26 -12.66
N VAL A 201 5.94 1.24 -12.10
CA VAL A 201 6.35 1.19 -10.70
C VAL A 201 7.87 1.16 -10.65
N SER A 202 8.46 2.02 -9.84
CA SER A 202 9.89 2.05 -9.57
C SER A 202 10.14 1.78 -8.09
N ILE A 203 10.92 0.73 -7.80
CA ILE A 203 11.34 0.34 -6.46
C ILE A 203 12.78 0.82 -6.28
N GLY A 204 13.00 1.69 -5.32
CA GLY A 204 14.28 2.30 -5.05
C GLY A 204 15.24 1.42 -4.25
N PRO A 205 16.51 1.85 -4.16
CA PRO A 205 17.48 1.21 -3.30
C PRO A 205 17.07 1.34 -1.83
N GLU A 206 17.53 0.39 -1.04
CA GLU A 206 17.28 0.36 0.39
C GLU A 206 17.88 1.59 1.10
N ILE A 207 17.08 2.27 1.89
CA ILE A 207 17.50 3.37 2.76
C ILE A 207 17.76 2.80 4.15
N ILE A 208 19.02 2.73 4.54
CA ILE A 208 19.45 2.27 5.86
C ILE A 208 19.03 3.31 6.91
N THR A 209 18.32 2.86 7.94
CA THR A 209 17.79 3.74 9.00
C THR A 209 18.68 3.82 10.23
N LYS A 210 19.57 2.83 10.40
CA LYS A 210 20.47 2.73 11.54
C LYS A 210 21.31 4.01 11.69
N ASN A 211 21.35 4.55 12.90
CA ASN A 211 22.09 5.77 13.27
C ASN A 211 21.60 7.05 12.54
N LEU A 212 20.42 7.03 11.93
CA LEU A 212 19.83 8.22 11.33
C LEU A 212 18.63 8.71 12.13
N SER A 213 18.44 10.03 12.15
CA SER A 213 17.22 10.62 12.70
C SER A 213 16.03 10.35 11.77
N ALA A 214 14.84 10.26 12.33
CA ALA A 214 13.61 10.13 11.54
C ALA A 214 13.43 11.26 10.53
N ALA A 215 13.89 12.48 10.86
CA ALA A 215 13.85 13.62 9.93
C ALA A 215 14.76 13.40 8.71
N THR A 216 15.98 12.90 8.92
CA THR A 216 16.91 12.57 7.84
C THR A 216 16.37 11.46 6.95
N VAL A 217 15.82 10.40 7.55
CA VAL A 217 15.22 9.27 6.84
C VAL A 217 14.02 9.74 6.00
N ASN A 218 13.15 10.57 6.57
CA ASN A 218 11.97 11.12 5.87
C ASN A 218 12.38 11.99 4.68
N ARG A 219 13.41 12.84 4.86
CA ARG A 219 13.96 13.68 3.79
C ARG A 219 14.52 12.83 2.65
N LYS A 220 15.41 11.85 2.94
CA LYS A 220 15.98 10.95 1.92
C LYS A 220 14.89 10.20 1.15
N THR A 221 13.87 9.68 1.86
CA THR A 221 12.74 8.98 1.25
C THR A 221 11.95 9.88 0.31
N LYS A 222 11.63 11.11 0.76
CA LYS A 222 10.93 12.11 -0.06
C LYS A 222 11.75 12.47 -1.30
N GLU A 223 13.02 12.80 -1.14
CA GLU A 223 13.93 13.17 -2.23
C GLU A 223 13.97 12.08 -3.29
N TRP A 224 14.14 10.83 -2.90
CA TRP A 224 14.18 9.73 -3.85
C TRP A 224 12.83 9.56 -4.57
N ILE A 225 11.72 9.51 -3.83
CA ILE A 225 10.38 9.32 -4.42
C ILE A 225 10.05 10.45 -5.40
N GLU A 226 10.25 11.71 -5.00
CA GLU A 226 9.86 12.84 -5.86
C GLU A 226 10.76 12.96 -7.09
N ASN A 227 12.07 12.70 -6.97
CA ASN A 227 12.98 12.64 -8.11
C ASN A 227 12.61 11.54 -9.10
N GLU A 228 12.20 10.36 -8.60
CA GLU A 228 11.77 9.26 -9.46
C GLU A 228 10.41 9.56 -10.10
N MET A 229 9.52 10.25 -9.39
CA MET A 229 8.24 10.70 -9.95
C MET A 229 8.41 11.65 -11.15
N LEU A 230 9.47 12.48 -11.20
CA LEU A 230 9.75 13.32 -12.36
C LEU A 230 10.01 12.47 -13.62
N LYS A 231 10.71 11.34 -13.49
CA LYS A 231 11.00 10.42 -14.60
C LYS A 231 9.77 9.61 -15.03
N LEU A 232 8.87 9.29 -14.08
CA LEU A 232 7.66 8.50 -14.36
C LEU A 232 6.50 9.34 -14.95
N ASN A 233 6.56 10.65 -14.79
CA ASN A 233 5.51 11.58 -15.20
C ASN A 233 5.67 12.09 -16.66
N VAL A 234 6.60 11.50 -17.43
CA VAL A 234 6.84 11.81 -18.84
C VAL A 234 6.02 10.93 -19.76
#